data_28b130ab72d6aa594d39dc877105cd6b
#
_entry.id   28b130ab72d6aa594d39dc877105cd6b
#
_cell.length_a   1.000
_cell.length_b   1.000
_cell.length_c   1.000
_cell.angle_alpha   90.00
_cell.angle_beta   90.00
_cell.angle_gamma   90.00
#
_symmetry.space_group_name_H-M   'P 1'
#
loop_
_entity.id
_entity.type
_entity.pdbx_description
1 polymer ?
#
loop_
_entity_poly.entity_id
_entity_poly.type
_entity_poly.pdbx_seq_one_letter_code
_entity_poly.pdbx_strand_id
1 'polypeptide(L)'
;KMLKAVISVFDGTVCDPLPLCIAAFRKSIEPLAGRRFSDQEITATFGPSEEGTIRALIPEFYEQGVADYLKHYRDLHAMCPAPFGGIPELLRELRRKHVITALVTGKGRRSCDISLAYYGVAELFDVVETGSPSGPDKPEGIRRVLKQFRLKEEEAVYVGDAPSDIQSARTAGIPVISAAWAPSAEPEVLLSLKPDRIFYSVADFRSYLDSLTHGMK
;
A
#
# COMPACT_ATOMS: atom_id res chain seq x y z
N LYS A 1 22.29 13.98 -5.18
CA LYS A 1 20.88 14.42 -5.19
C LYS A 1 20.28 14.03 -3.85
N MET A 2 19.56 14.95 -3.23
CA MET A 2 19.02 14.75 -1.87
C MET A 2 17.59 14.22 -1.95
N LEU A 3 17.31 13.11 -1.28
CA LEU A 3 15.97 12.55 -1.16
C LEU A 3 15.11 13.44 -0.25
N LYS A 4 13.94 13.86 -0.74
CA LYS A 4 13.00 14.72 0.00
C LYS A 4 11.67 14.04 0.31
N ALA A 5 11.33 12.95 -0.39
CA ALA A 5 10.09 12.22 -0.15
C ALA A 5 10.24 10.72 -0.36
N VAL A 6 9.58 9.96 0.50
CA VAL A 6 9.35 8.52 0.35
C VAL A 6 7.85 8.31 0.23
N ILE A 7 7.44 7.78 -0.92
CA ILE A 7 6.05 7.48 -1.25
C ILE A 7 5.92 5.95 -1.28
N SER A 8 5.01 5.38 -0.53
CA SER A 8 4.85 3.92 -0.47
C SER A 8 3.42 3.47 -0.73
N VAL A 9 3.25 2.21 -1.16
CA VAL A 9 1.99 1.50 -1.03
C VAL A 9 1.78 1.04 0.40
N PHE A 10 0.57 0.60 0.73
CA PHE A 10 0.23 0.12 2.06
C PHE A 10 0.37 -1.40 2.16
N ASP A 11 -0.48 -2.13 1.47
CA ASP A 11 -0.52 -3.60 1.51
C ASP A 11 0.76 -4.19 0.88
N GLY A 12 1.42 -5.09 1.59
CA GLY A 12 2.66 -5.74 1.16
C GLY A 12 3.94 -4.95 1.40
N THR A 13 3.85 -3.71 1.85
CA THR A 13 5.00 -2.81 2.07
C THR A 13 5.03 -2.27 3.49
N VAL A 14 3.92 -1.69 3.97
CA VAL A 14 3.77 -1.23 5.37
C VAL A 14 3.34 -2.37 6.28
N CYS A 15 2.43 -3.21 5.83
CA CYS A 15 1.92 -4.38 6.54
C CYS A 15 1.52 -5.48 5.56
N ASP A 16 1.17 -6.66 6.07
CA ASP A 16 0.68 -7.80 5.29
C ASP A 16 -0.76 -8.14 5.67
N PRO A 17 -1.76 -7.42 5.12
CA PRO A 17 -3.16 -7.64 5.46
C PRO A 17 -3.85 -8.67 4.57
N LEU A 18 -3.16 -9.38 3.68
CA LEU A 18 -3.79 -10.29 2.70
C LEU A 18 -4.67 -11.35 3.36
N PRO A 19 -4.25 -12.07 4.41
CA PRO A 19 -5.13 -13.02 5.09
C PRO A 19 -6.36 -12.35 5.71
N LEU A 20 -6.20 -11.16 6.28
CA LEU A 20 -7.29 -10.36 6.84
C LEU A 20 -8.28 -9.94 5.73
N CYS A 21 -7.78 -9.44 4.61
CA CYS A 21 -8.62 -9.03 3.48
C CYS A 21 -9.46 -10.21 2.96
N ILE A 22 -8.83 -11.36 2.73
CA ILE A 22 -9.53 -12.56 2.24
C ILE A 22 -10.59 -13.01 3.23
N ALA A 23 -10.30 -13.06 4.53
CA ALA A 23 -11.26 -13.42 5.55
C ALA A 23 -12.43 -12.44 5.61
N ALA A 24 -12.16 -11.14 5.53
CA ALA A 24 -13.20 -10.11 5.52
C ALA A 24 -14.07 -10.18 4.26
N PHE A 25 -13.48 -10.42 3.08
CA PHE A 25 -14.25 -10.65 1.86
C PHE A 25 -15.15 -11.88 1.99
N ARG A 26 -14.62 -13.02 2.40
CA ARG A 26 -15.44 -14.21 2.56
C ARG A 26 -16.61 -14.01 3.50
N LYS A 27 -16.36 -13.44 4.67
CA LYS A 27 -17.43 -13.19 5.66
C LYS A 27 -18.50 -12.21 5.17
N SER A 28 -18.14 -11.30 4.26
CA SER A 28 -19.10 -10.33 3.72
C SER A 28 -19.81 -10.82 2.46
N ILE A 29 -19.12 -11.47 1.53
CA ILE A 29 -19.71 -11.81 0.23
C ILE A 29 -20.36 -13.19 0.19
N GLU A 30 -19.82 -14.21 0.87
CA GLU A 30 -20.36 -15.56 0.81
C GLU A 30 -21.79 -15.67 1.35
N PRO A 31 -22.15 -15.07 2.51
CA PRO A 31 -23.53 -15.10 2.99
C PRO A 31 -24.52 -14.43 2.03
N LEU A 32 -24.12 -13.34 1.39
CA LEU A 32 -24.97 -12.61 0.45
C LEU A 32 -25.13 -13.33 -0.88
N ALA A 33 -24.05 -13.94 -1.39
CA ALA A 33 -24.07 -14.69 -2.63
C ALA A 33 -24.68 -16.08 -2.51
N GLY A 34 -24.74 -16.64 -1.30
CA GLY A 34 -25.19 -18.01 -1.07
C GLY A 34 -24.23 -19.08 -1.60
N ARG A 35 -22.94 -18.74 -1.79
CA ARG A 35 -21.90 -19.66 -2.22
C ARG A 35 -20.54 -19.31 -1.66
N ARG A 36 -19.59 -20.24 -1.75
CA ARG A 36 -18.19 -20.01 -1.40
C ARG A 36 -17.40 -19.43 -2.59
N PHE A 37 -16.36 -18.69 -2.27
CA PHE A 37 -15.40 -18.17 -3.22
C PHE A 37 -14.00 -18.69 -2.88
N SER A 38 -13.22 -19.08 -3.90
CA SER A 38 -11.82 -19.42 -3.72
C SER A 38 -10.97 -18.16 -3.50
N ASP A 39 -9.78 -18.31 -2.92
CA ASP A 39 -8.82 -17.21 -2.80
C ASP A 39 -8.51 -16.61 -4.18
N GLN A 40 -8.36 -17.46 -5.19
CA GLN A 40 -8.08 -17.05 -6.56
C GLN A 40 -9.21 -16.21 -7.17
N GLU A 41 -10.47 -16.57 -6.96
CA GLU A 41 -11.61 -15.77 -7.42
C GLU A 41 -11.61 -14.39 -6.80
N ILE A 42 -11.28 -14.29 -5.51
CA ILE A 42 -11.21 -13.03 -4.80
C ILE A 42 -10.00 -12.21 -5.29
N THR A 43 -8.81 -12.78 -5.28
CA THR A 43 -7.58 -12.07 -5.64
C THR A 43 -7.51 -11.66 -7.11
N ALA A 44 -8.18 -12.39 -7.99
CA ALA A 44 -8.28 -12.04 -9.41
C ALA A 44 -9.01 -10.71 -9.67
N THR A 45 -9.78 -10.23 -8.70
CA THR A 45 -10.48 -8.92 -8.79
C THR A 45 -9.65 -7.77 -8.23
N PHE A 46 -8.48 -8.04 -7.68
CA PHE A 46 -7.64 -7.01 -7.08
C PHE A 46 -7.07 -6.06 -8.14
N GLY A 47 -6.83 -4.83 -7.73
CA GLY A 47 -6.44 -3.70 -8.58
C GLY A 47 -7.23 -2.46 -8.20
N PRO A 48 -8.57 -2.42 -8.36
CA PRO A 48 -9.43 -1.41 -7.75
C PRO A 48 -9.41 -1.51 -6.21
N SER A 49 -10.08 -0.54 -5.55
CA SER A 49 -10.35 -0.62 -4.11
C SER A 49 -11.24 -1.83 -3.77
N GLU A 50 -11.41 -2.13 -2.50
CA GLU A 50 -12.26 -3.24 -2.02
C GLU A 50 -13.69 -3.14 -2.53
N GLU A 51 -14.19 -1.93 -2.66
CA GLU A 51 -15.51 -1.67 -3.26
C GLU A 51 -15.60 -2.20 -4.70
N GLY A 52 -14.49 -2.08 -5.46
CA GLY A 52 -14.39 -2.64 -6.81
C GLY A 52 -14.46 -4.16 -6.82
N THR A 53 -13.79 -4.82 -5.88
CA THR A 53 -13.87 -6.28 -5.69
C THR A 53 -15.31 -6.73 -5.40
N ILE A 54 -15.98 -6.04 -4.47
CA ILE A 54 -17.36 -6.37 -4.10
C ILE A 54 -18.30 -6.16 -5.29
N ARG A 55 -18.13 -5.07 -6.02
CA ARG A 55 -18.91 -4.80 -7.25
C ARG A 55 -18.71 -5.89 -8.31
N ALA A 56 -17.50 -6.40 -8.44
CA ALA A 56 -17.20 -7.46 -9.41
C ALA A 56 -17.82 -8.81 -9.01
N LEU A 57 -17.80 -9.16 -7.73
CA LEU A 57 -18.20 -10.47 -7.25
C LEU A 57 -19.70 -10.58 -6.90
N ILE A 58 -20.27 -9.53 -6.31
CA ILE A 58 -21.67 -9.50 -5.86
C ILE A 58 -22.33 -8.15 -6.18
N PRO A 59 -22.41 -7.73 -7.44
CA PRO A 59 -22.94 -6.41 -7.83
C PRO A 59 -24.36 -6.15 -7.31
N GLU A 60 -25.20 -7.18 -7.19
CA GLU A 60 -26.58 -7.07 -6.69
C GLU A 60 -26.63 -6.67 -5.19
N PHE A 61 -25.56 -6.95 -4.45
CA PHE A 61 -25.48 -6.68 -3.01
C PHE A 61 -24.37 -5.69 -2.67
N TYR A 62 -24.04 -4.79 -3.60
CA TYR A 62 -22.88 -3.91 -3.48
C TYR A 62 -22.85 -3.12 -2.16
N GLU A 63 -23.90 -2.39 -1.84
CA GLU A 63 -23.94 -1.53 -0.65
C GLU A 63 -23.82 -2.34 0.65
N GLN A 64 -24.60 -3.42 0.76
CA GLN A 64 -24.53 -4.30 1.93
C GLN A 64 -23.18 -5.01 2.04
N GLY A 65 -22.66 -5.47 0.92
CA GLY A 65 -21.35 -6.13 0.85
C GLY A 65 -20.21 -5.20 1.30
N VAL A 66 -20.22 -3.95 0.88
CA VAL A 66 -19.23 -2.94 1.30
C VAL A 66 -19.34 -2.66 2.80
N ALA A 67 -20.55 -2.47 3.32
CA ALA A 67 -20.76 -2.22 4.75
C ALA A 67 -20.29 -3.42 5.60
N ASP A 68 -20.64 -4.63 5.19
CA ASP A 68 -20.24 -5.86 5.88
C ASP A 68 -18.74 -6.09 5.81
N TYR A 69 -18.13 -5.83 4.65
CA TYR A 69 -16.68 -5.92 4.48
C TYR A 69 -15.93 -5.02 5.47
N LEU A 70 -16.31 -3.76 5.55
CA LEU A 70 -15.65 -2.80 6.45
C LEU A 70 -15.83 -3.19 7.92
N LYS A 71 -17.01 -3.71 8.29
CA LYS A 71 -17.26 -4.23 9.63
C LYS A 71 -16.35 -5.41 9.94
N HIS A 72 -16.30 -6.42 9.08
CA HIS A 72 -15.45 -7.60 9.26
C HIS A 72 -13.96 -7.28 9.20
N TYR A 73 -13.56 -6.37 8.32
CA TYR A 73 -12.19 -5.89 8.24
C TYR A 73 -11.74 -5.29 9.58
N ARG A 74 -12.56 -4.46 10.18
CA ARG A 74 -12.30 -3.90 11.52
C ARG A 74 -12.27 -4.98 12.60
N ASP A 75 -13.28 -5.84 12.63
CA ASP A 75 -13.46 -6.85 13.69
C ASP A 75 -12.35 -7.91 13.66
N LEU A 76 -11.83 -8.25 12.47
CA LEU A 76 -10.80 -9.25 12.27
C LEU A 76 -9.37 -8.67 12.23
N HIS A 77 -9.19 -7.38 12.47
CA HIS A 77 -7.91 -6.71 12.26
C HIS A 77 -6.76 -7.29 13.10
N ALA A 78 -7.06 -7.97 14.20
CA ALA A 78 -6.07 -8.70 14.98
C ALA A 78 -5.37 -9.84 14.19
N MET A 79 -5.89 -10.25 13.04
CA MET A 79 -5.19 -11.17 12.12
C MET A 79 -3.94 -10.53 11.48
N CYS A 80 -3.86 -9.21 11.46
CA CYS A 80 -2.69 -8.44 11.05
C CYS A 80 -2.38 -7.43 12.16
N PRO A 81 -1.78 -7.89 13.29
CA PRO A 81 -1.75 -7.12 14.53
C PRO A 81 -0.78 -5.92 14.51
N ALA A 82 0.20 -5.93 13.61
CA ALA A 82 1.24 -4.90 13.55
C ALA A 82 1.71 -4.67 12.10
N PRO A 83 2.24 -3.49 11.78
CA PRO A 83 3.02 -3.28 10.57
C PRO A 83 4.27 -4.17 10.56
N PHE A 84 4.94 -4.28 9.41
CA PHE A 84 6.25 -4.93 9.36
C PHE A 84 7.21 -4.28 10.36
N GLY A 85 8.00 -5.12 11.05
CA GLY A 85 8.95 -4.66 12.06
C GLY A 85 9.92 -3.61 11.50
N GLY A 86 10.06 -2.49 12.20
CA GLY A 86 10.92 -1.37 11.80
C GLY A 86 10.23 -0.31 10.94
N ILE A 87 9.05 -0.54 10.40
CA ILE A 87 8.33 0.44 9.55
C ILE A 87 7.90 1.68 10.36
N PRO A 88 7.24 1.57 11.52
CA PRO A 88 6.89 2.77 12.29
C PRO A 88 8.10 3.59 12.70
N GLU A 89 9.18 2.95 13.10
CA GLU A 89 10.44 3.60 13.48
C GLU A 89 11.07 4.34 12.29
N LEU A 90 11.08 3.70 11.12
CA LEU A 90 11.57 4.31 9.88
C LEU A 90 10.76 5.56 9.52
N LEU A 91 9.44 5.49 9.59
CA LEU A 91 8.57 6.65 9.31
C LEU A 91 8.86 7.80 10.27
N ARG A 92 8.99 7.53 11.56
CA ARG A 92 9.34 8.56 12.56
C ARG A 92 10.71 9.18 12.29
N GLU A 93 11.67 8.37 11.87
CA GLU A 93 13.01 8.84 11.54
C GLU A 93 13.01 9.74 10.31
N LEU A 94 12.33 9.35 9.23
CA LEU A 94 12.18 10.17 8.03
C LEU A 94 11.54 11.52 8.37
N ARG A 95 10.49 11.54 9.18
CA ARG A 95 9.85 12.79 9.61
C ARG A 95 10.78 13.67 10.43
N ARG A 96 11.59 13.09 11.34
CA ARG A 96 12.59 13.88 12.08
C ARG A 96 13.64 14.51 11.17
N LYS A 97 13.92 13.89 10.04
CA LYS A 97 14.82 14.41 9.00
C LYS A 97 14.11 15.32 7.99
N HIS A 98 12.86 15.69 8.24
CA HIS A 98 12.02 16.48 7.35
C HIS A 98 11.85 15.87 5.95
N VAL A 99 11.96 14.55 5.83
CA VAL A 99 11.61 13.81 4.62
C VAL A 99 10.11 13.58 4.62
N ILE A 100 9.44 13.96 3.54
CA ILE A 100 8.01 13.76 3.36
C ILE A 100 7.71 12.27 3.28
N THR A 101 6.72 11.83 4.03
CA THR A 101 6.21 10.46 3.99
C THR A 101 4.80 10.45 3.44
N ALA A 102 4.56 9.70 2.37
CA ALA A 102 3.26 9.63 1.71
C ALA A 102 2.84 8.19 1.45
N LEU A 103 1.53 7.95 1.49
CA LEU A 103 0.92 6.74 0.95
C LEU A 103 0.28 7.05 -0.39
N VAL A 104 0.54 6.21 -1.39
CA VAL A 104 -0.19 6.16 -2.65
C VAL A 104 -0.50 4.70 -2.90
N THR A 105 -1.73 4.29 -2.69
CA THR A 105 -2.15 2.88 -2.64
C THR A 105 -3.43 2.64 -3.42
N GLY A 106 -3.60 1.43 -3.95
CA GLY A 106 -4.87 0.98 -4.53
C GLY A 106 -5.95 0.68 -3.51
N LYS A 107 -5.58 0.55 -2.23
CA LYS A 107 -6.51 0.32 -1.11
C LYS A 107 -7.54 1.46 -1.01
N GLY A 108 -8.79 1.12 -0.66
CA GLY A 108 -9.84 2.11 -0.46
C GLY A 108 -9.61 2.98 0.78
N ARG A 109 -10.20 4.18 0.77
CA ARG A 109 -10.03 5.17 1.86
C ARG A 109 -10.46 4.61 3.21
N ARG A 110 -11.63 4.02 3.27
CA ARG A 110 -12.23 3.59 4.54
C ARG A 110 -11.45 2.45 5.21
N SER A 111 -11.05 1.44 4.46
CA SER A 111 -10.24 0.34 4.99
C SER A 111 -8.81 0.79 5.35
N CYS A 112 -8.24 1.71 4.56
CA CYS A 112 -6.96 2.33 4.87
C CYS A 112 -7.03 3.08 6.21
N ASP A 113 -8.04 3.90 6.41
CA ASP A 113 -8.24 4.64 7.66
C ASP A 113 -8.40 3.72 8.87
N ILE A 114 -9.12 2.60 8.70
CA ILE A 114 -9.23 1.57 9.76
C ILE A 114 -7.86 1.04 10.15
N SER A 115 -7.03 0.66 9.20
CA SER A 115 -5.70 0.12 9.47
C SER A 115 -4.74 1.15 10.05
N LEU A 116 -4.73 2.36 9.53
CA LEU A 116 -3.89 3.45 10.05
C LEU A 116 -4.24 3.78 11.50
N ALA A 117 -5.53 3.82 11.83
CA ALA A 117 -6.00 4.04 13.20
C ALA A 117 -5.65 2.85 14.12
N TYR A 118 -5.85 1.62 13.63
CA TYR A 118 -5.53 0.41 14.40
C TYR A 118 -4.05 0.35 14.80
N TYR A 119 -3.16 0.72 13.87
CA TYR A 119 -1.72 0.75 14.12
C TYR A 119 -1.23 2.02 14.83
N GLY A 120 -2.05 3.05 14.93
CA GLY A 120 -1.64 4.35 15.49
C GLY A 120 -0.57 5.05 14.69
N VAL A 121 -0.59 4.91 13.35
CA VAL A 121 0.44 5.48 12.45
C VAL A 121 -0.09 6.53 11.48
N ALA A 122 -1.35 6.93 11.59
CA ALA A 122 -1.97 7.88 10.67
C ALA A 122 -1.18 9.20 10.57
N GLU A 123 -0.74 9.74 11.69
CA GLU A 123 0.05 10.98 11.76
C GLU A 123 1.49 10.83 11.26
N LEU A 124 1.95 9.63 10.98
CA LEU A 124 3.28 9.40 10.40
C LEU A 124 3.32 9.62 8.89
N PHE A 125 2.17 9.85 8.26
CA PHE A 125 2.07 10.17 6.83
C PHE A 125 1.61 11.61 6.65
N ASP A 126 2.34 12.36 5.83
CA ASP A 126 2.02 13.75 5.51
C ASP A 126 0.82 13.83 4.54
N VAL A 127 0.65 12.81 3.70
CA VAL A 127 -0.48 12.68 2.79
C VAL A 127 -0.80 11.22 2.50
N VAL A 128 -2.08 10.93 2.29
CA VAL A 128 -2.59 9.60 1.93
C VAL A 128 -3.48 9.72 0.69
N GLU A 129 -3.04 9.11 -0.41
CA GLU A 129 -3.78 8.96 -1.64
C GLU A 129 -4.26 7.51 -1.76
N THR A 130 -5.55 7.30 -1.91
CA THR A 130 -6.18 5.97 -1.93
C THR A 130 -6.76 5.63 -3.29
N GLY A 131 -7.03 4.34 -3.52
CA GLY A 131 -7.70 3.86 -4.71
C GLY A 131 -9.20 4.17 -4.75
N SER A 132 -9.81 3.83 -5.86
CA SER A 132 -11.24 3.99 -6.10
C SER A 132 -11.86 2.68 -6.62
N PRO A 133 -13.22 2.57 -6.58
CA PRO A 133 -13.90 1.41 -7.15
C PRO A 133 -13.65 1.18 -8.65
N SER A 134 -13.33 2.25 -9.38
CA SER A 134 -13.12 2.21 -10.84
C SER A 134 -11.70 1.80 -11.25
N GLY A 135 -10.76 1.76 -10.32
CA GLY A 135 -9.40 1.29 -10.59
C GLY A 135 -8.33 1.95 -9.75
N PRO A 136 -7.11 1.39 -9.81
CA PRO A 136 -5.95 2.02 -9.20
C PRO A 136 -5.55 3.27 -10.00
N ASP A 137 -5.26 4.33 -9.29
CA ASP A 137 -4.82 5.61 -9.87
C ASP A 137 -3.46 6.03 -9.28
N LYS A 138 -2.56 5.05 -9.15
CA LYS A 138 -1.27 5.26 -8.50
C LYS A 138 -0.39 6.30 -9.21
N PRO A 139 -0.24 6.28 -10.54
CA PRO A 139 0.58 7.31 -11.22
C PRO A 139 0.10 8.72 -10.94
N GLU A 140 -1.21 8.95 -11.02
CA GLU A 140 -1.79 10.28 -10.73
C GLU A 140 -1.69 10.63 -9.24
N GLY A 141 -1.86 9.66 -8.35
CA GLY A 141 -1.62 9.83 -6.91
C GLY A 141 -0.19 10.29 -6.63
N ILE A 142 0.80 9.66 -7.26
CA ILE A 142 2.20 10.05 -7.16
C ILE A 142 2.39 11.50 -7.66
N ARG A 143 1.84 11.84 -8.82
CA ARG A 143 1.94 13.20 -9.38
C ARG A 143 1.28 14.24 -8.47
N ARG A 144 0.14 13.92 -7.84
CA ARG A 144 -0.49 14.81 -6.85
C ARG A 144 0.42 15.09 -5.67
N VAL A 145 1.11 14.06 -5.15
CA VAL A 145 2.09 14.23 -4.06
C VAL A 145 3.24 15.14 -4.50
N LEU A 146 3.84 14.88 -5.66
CA LEU A 146 4.93 15.72 -6.18
C LEU A 146 4.50 17.18 -6.31
N LYS A 147 3.31 17.42 -6.86
CA LYS A 147 2.75 18.76 -7.04
C LYS A 147 2.47 19.45 -5.70
N GLN A 148 1.85 18.75 -4.76
CA GLN A 148 1.50 19.29 -3.44
C GLN A 148 2.71 19.79 -2.69
N PHE A 149 3.81 19.05 -2.73
CA PHE A 149 5.05 19.39 -2.02
C PHE A 149 6.11 20.08 -2.90
N ARG A 150 5.76 20.41 -4.15
CA ARG A 150 6.65 21.07 -5.12
C ARG A 150 7.97 20.32 -5.32
N LEU A 151 7.87 18.99 -5.41
CA LEU A 151 9.01 18.10 -5.58
C LEU A 151 9.33 17.87 -7.05
N LYS A 152 10.62 17.74 -7.34
CA LYS A 152 11.09 17.19 -8.61
C LYS A 152 11.03 15.66 -8.56
N GLU A 153 10.95 15.04 -9.72
CA GLU A 153 10.88 13.59 -9.87
C GLU A 153 12.07 12.88 -9.19
N GLU A 154 13.27 13.43 -9.33
CA GLU A 154 14.48 12.86 -8.72
C GLU A 154 14.63 13.12 -7.21
N GLU A 155 13.73 13.86 -6.59
CA GLU A 155 13.71 14.15 -5.15
C GLU A 155 12.80 13.18 -4.37
N ALA A 156 12.07 12.32 -5.07
CA ALA A 156 11.16 11.34 -4.49
C ALA A 156 11.51 9.92 -4.94
N VAL A 157 11.08 8.95 -4.14
CA VAL A 157 11.15 7.53 -4.49
C VAL A 157 9.81 6.86 -4.18
N TYR A 158 9.40 5.94 -5.04
CA TYR A 158 8.23 5.10 -4.81
C TYR A 158 8.65 3.72 -4.33
N VAL A 159 7.98 3.21 -3.30
CA VAL A 159 8.28 1.92 -2.68
C VAL A 159 7.04 1.03 -2.75
N GLY A 160 7.17 -0.14 -3.33
CA GLY A 160 6.08 -1.10 -3.44
C GLY A 160 6.54 -2.52 -3.66
N ASP A 161 5.63 -3.47 -3.48
CA ASP A 161 5.89 -4.91 -3.47
C ASP A 161 5.43 -5.63 -4.75
N ALA A 162 4.68 -4.95 -5.62
CA ALA A 162 4.05 -5.54 -6.78
C ALA A 162 4.64 -5.03 -8.11
N PRO A 163 4.54 -5.81 -9.20
CA PRO A 163 4.89 -5.36 -10.55
C PRO A 163 4.21 -4.05 -10.96
N SER A 164 2.93 -3.87 -10.58
CA SER A 164 2.17 -2.65 -10.85
C SER A 164 2.77 -1.40 -10.20
N ASP A 165 3.49 -1.55 -9.10
CA ASP A 165 4.15 -0.44 -8.42
C ASP A 165 5.34 0.06 -9.23
N ILE A 166 6.10 -0.86 -9.83
CA ILE A 166 7.22 -0.51 -10.73
C ILE A 166 6.69 0.26 -11.94
N GLN A 167 5.61 -0.22 -12.54
CA GLN A 167 4.99 0.43 -13.70
C GLN A 167 4.42 1.80 -13.34
N SER A 168 3.76 1.92 -12.19
CA SER A 168 3.18 3.17 -11.72
C SER A 168 4.24 4.25 -11.47
N ALA A 169 5.35 3.89 -10.83
CA ALA A 169 6.45 4.80 -10.59
C ALA A 169 7.09 5.28 -11.91
N ARG A 170 7.30 4.37 -12.85
CA ARG A 170 7.82 4.70 -14.17
C ARG A 170 6.90 5.63 -14.96
N THR A 171 5.61 5.36 -14.94
CA THR A 171 4.60 6.23 -15.56
C THR A 171 4.61 7.62 -14.95
N ALA A 172 4.83 7.72 -13.64
CA ALA A 172 4.95 9.00 -12.93
C ALA A 172 6.33 9.65 -13.09
N GLY A 173 7.33 8.93 -13.60
CA GLY A 173 8.68 9.44 -13.86
C GLY A 173 9.62 9.45 -12.66
N ILE A 174 9.31 8.73 -11.57
CA ILE A 174 10.14 8.70 -10.36
C ILE A 174 10.85 7.37 -10.17
N PRO A 175 12.00 7.34 -9.45
CA PRO A 175 12.67 6.12 -9.07
C PRO A 175 11.79 5.17 -8.27
N VAL A 176 11.99 3.86 -8.45
CA VAL A 176 11.24 2.81 -7.76
C VAL A 176 12.14 1.85 -6.99
N ILE A 177 11.74 1.60 -5.75
CA ILE A 177 12.33 0.57 -4.89
C ILE A 177 11.31 -0.56 -4.72
N SER A 178 11.72 -1.78 -5.04
CA SER A 178 10.89 -2.96 -4.78
C SER A 178 11.11 -3.45 -3.35
N ALA A 179 9.99 -3.58 -2.63
CA ALA A 179 9.91 -4.15 -1.30
C ALA A 179 9.67 -5.66 -1.41
N ALA A 180 10.67 -6.45 -1.08
CA ALA A 180 10.60 -7.92 -1.14
C ALA A 180 10.65 -8.57 0.24
N TRP A 181 10.19 -7.86 1.28
CA TRP A 181 10.20 -8.37 2.66
C TRP A 181 8.90 -9.03 3.09
N ALA A 182 7.80 -8.86 2.36
CA ALA A 182 6.55 -9.56 2.64
C ALA A 182 6.63 -11.03 2.22
N PRO A 183 5.99 -11.97 2.95
CA PRO A 183 5.92 -13.37 2.54
C PRO A 183 5.29 -13.59 1.16
N SER A 184 4.39 -12.71 0.75
CA SER A 184 3.72 -12.73 -0.56
C SER A 184 4.53 -12.11 -1.70
N ALA A 185 5.69 -11.52 -1.43
CA ALA A 185 6.53 -10.93 -2.46
C ALA A 185 7.08 -11.99 -3.41
N GLU A 186 7.21 -11.62 -4.68
CA GLU A 186 7.76 -12.46 -5.74
C GLU A 186 9.07 -11.83 -6.28
N PRO A 187 10.21 -12.00 -5.58
CA PRO A 187 11.45 -11.31 -5.90
C PRO A 187 11.93 -11.51 -7.34
N GLU A 188 11.79 -12.72 -7.88
CA GLU A 188 12.23 -13.02 -9.25
C GLU A 188 11.41 -12.24 -10.29
N VAL A 189 10.11 -12.12 -10.07
CA VAL A 189 9.22 -11.32 -10.93
C VAL A 189 9.61 -9.84 -10.84
N LEU A 190 9.82 -9.33 -9.63
CA LEU A 190 10.23 -7.94 -9.42
C LEU A 190 11.58 -7.64 -10.10
N LEU A 191 12.57 -8.52 -9.93
CA LEU A 191 13.88 -8.36 -10.55
C LEU A 191 13.81 -8.38 -12.09
N SER A 192 12.91 -9.18 -12.67
CA SER A 192 12.71 -9.23 -14.12
C SER A 192 12.27 -7.89 -14.70
N LEU A 193 11.61 -7.07 -13.92
CA LEU A 193 11.14 -5.72 -14.29
C LEU A 193 12.18 -4.63 -14.01
N LYS A 194 13.33 -4.99 -13.45
CA LYS A 194 14.49 -4.10 -13.24
C LYS A 194 14.13 -2.83 -12.45
N PRO A 195 13.66 -2.94 -11.19
CA PRO A 195 13.51 -1.77 -10.34
C PRO A 195 14.87 -1.10 -10.09
N ASP A 196 14.90 0.15 -9.69
CA ASP A 196 16.15 0.84 -9.37
C ASP A 196 16.89 0.17 -8.21
N ARG A 197 16.13 -0.33 -7.23
CA ARG A 197 16.62 -1.13 -6.09
C ARG A 197 15.59 -2.17 -5.69
N ILE A 198 16.06 -3.21 -5.00
CA ILE A 198 15.22 -4.19 -4.32
C ILE A 198 15.80 -4.46 -2.94
N PHE A 199 14.94 -4.54 -1.92
CA PHE A 199 15.34 -4.88 -0.56
C PHE A 199 14.50 -6.04 -0.04
N TYR A 200 15.16 -6.96 0.64
CA TYR A 200 14.58 -8.18 1.21
C TYR A 200 14.27 -8.03 2.70
N SER A 201 14.69 -6.93 3.31
CA SER A 201 14.40 -6.60 4.69
C SER A 201 14.17 -5.10 4.87
N VAL A 202 13.33 -4.76 5.84
CA VAL A 202 13.10 -3.36 6.24
C VAL A 202 14.40 -2.74 6.77
N ALA A 203 15.24 -3.53 7.47
CA ALA A 203 16.50 -3.04 8.01
C ALA A 203 17.47 -2.56 6.92
N ASP A 204 17.62 -3.32 5.84
CA ASP A 204 18.49 -2.94 4.74
C ASP A 204 17.94 -1.74 3.97
N PHE A 205 16.62 -1.69 3.78
CA PHE A 205 15.94 -0.54 3.19
C PHE A 205 16.18 0.74 4.02
N ARG A 206 16.03 0.64 5.34
CA ARG A 206 16.30 1.75 6.25
C ARG A 206 17.75 2.25 6.14
N SER A 207 18.72 1.32 6.14
CA SER A 207 20.15 1.67 5.99
C SER A 207 20.42 2.40 4.68
N TYR A 208 19.78 1.98 3.61
CA TYR A 208 19.89 2.65 2.30
C TYR A 208 19.31 4.07 2.35
N LEU A 209 18.12 4.25 2.93
CA LEU A 209 17.51 5.58 3.06
C LEU A 209 18.37 6.50 3.94
N ASP A 210 18.98 5.96 4.99
CA ASP A 210 19.92 6.71 5.83
C ASP A 210 21.09 7.27 5.02
N SER A 211 21.62 6.47 4.10
CA SER A 211 22.72 6.92 3.22
C SER A 211 22.33 8.08 2.31
N LEU A 212 21.04 8.15 1.91
CA LEU A 212 20.51 9.21 1.05
C LEU A 212 20.08 10.47 1.80
N THR A 213 19.92 10.38 3.12
CA THR A 213 19.43 11.47 3.97
C THR A 213 20.48 11.94 4.98
N HIS A 214 21.71 11.46 4.89
CA HIS A 214 22.82 11.88 5.74
C HIS A 214 23.13 13.37 5.51
N GLY A 215 23.08 14.16 6.57
CA GLY A 215 23.32 15.61 6.51
C GLY A 215 22.06 16.48 6.57
N MET A 216 20.88 15.89 6.57
CA MET A 216 19.64 16.61 6.88
C MET A 216 19.50 16.70 8.42
N LYS A 217 19.90 17.86 8.99
CA LYS A 217 19.70 18.22 10.40
C LYS A 217 18.57 19.23 10.51
#